data_2d3dc9f5540eaa015b7e8a59e7abe5c8
#
_entry.id   2d3dc9f5540eaa015b7e8a59e7abe5c8
#
_cell.length_a   1.000
_cell.length_b   1.000
_cell.length_c   1.000
_cell.angle_alpha   90.00
_cell.angle_beta   90.00
_cell.angle_gamma   90.00
#
_symmetry.space_group_name_H-M   'P 1'
#
loop_
_entity.id
_entity.type
_entity.pdbx_description
1 polymer ?
#
loop_
_entity_poly.entity_id
_entity_poly.type
_entity_poly.pdbx_seq_one_letter_code
_entity_poly.pdbx_strand_id
1 'polypeptide(L)'
;MYRIWIGVFGFHLGSFLLCMCHGYLRKRSTLRSHCDACHHILHWYDLIPILSYICLRGRCRYCGRRFSKEYILAEILTGFLCMLVVWNVDTFKWDIMMRVLLFSLLWCVCYIDYLIMEIPNEIHIGIIILFIIHACMINEINIQPWIRMLVMFICGYFIFILCEKLFHKECIGGGDLKLLSCMSLFLSFQKIWIVLSIACILAILWMIFHQKNCIAFGPFLSVSFLLVFCGYFDSLS
;
A
#
# COMPACT_ATOMS: atom_id res chain seq x y z
N MET A 1 8.20 1.09 -23.73
CA MET A 1 8.88 -0.20 -23.43
C MET A 1 9.13 -0.42 -21.93
N TYR A 2 9.70 0.53 -21.18
CA TYR A 2 10.00 0.36 -19.74
C TYR A 2 8.77 0.03 -18.87
N ARG A 3 7.58 0.53 -19.21
CA ARG A 3 6.32 0.26 -18.48
C ARG A 3 5.99 -1.24 -18.39
N ILE A 4 6.26 -1.99 -19.47
CA ILE A 4 6.05 -3.44 -19.50
C ILE A 4 7.03 -4.15 -18.55
N TRP A 5 8.31 -3.72 -18.54
CA TRP A 5 9.31 -4.27 -17.63
C TRP A 5 8.98 -4.00 -16.16
N ILE A 6 8.41 -2.82 -15.86
CA ILE A 6 7.94 -2.51 -14.51
C ILE A 6 6.74 -3.39 -14.14
N GLY A 7 5.82 -3.67 -15.06
CA GLY A 7 4.75 -4.64 -14.85
C GLY A 7 5.29 -6.05 -14.54
N VAL A 8 6.28 -6.51 -15.31
CA VAL A 8 6.95 -7.81 -15.05
C VAL A 8 7.62 -7.81 -13.68
N PHE A 9 8.32 -6.74 -13.31
CA PHE A 9 8.88 -6.57 -11.98
C PHE A 9 7.79 -6.58 -10.90
N GLY A 10 6.65 -5.94 -11.17
CA GLY A 10 5.49 -5.89 -10.27
C GLY A 10 4.92 -7.27 -9.92
N PHE A 11 4.96 -8.25 -10.84
CA PHE A 11 4.55 -9.62 -10.52
C PHE A 11 5.44 -10.24 -9.43
N HIS A 12 6.76 -10.07 -9.53
CA HIS A 12 7.71 -10.54 -8.51
C HIS A 12 7.53 -9.77 -7.19
N LEU A 13 7.29 -8.47 -7.29
CA LEU A 13 7.06 -7.61 -6.14
C LEU A 13 5.82 -8.06 -5.35
N GLY A 14 4.71 -8.42 -6.02
CA GLY A 14 3.49 -8.87 -5.37
C GLY A 14 3.70 -10.11 -4.50
N SER A 15 4.38 -11.12 -5.04
CA SER A 15 4.72 -12.33 -4.30
C SER A 15 5.63 -12.04 -3.10
N PHE A 16 6.62 -11.17 -3.28
CA PHE A 16 7.54 -10.75 -2.22
C PHE A 16 6.82 -9.97 -1.11
N LEU A 17 6.00 -8.99 -1.44
CA LEU A 17 5.26 -8.17 -0.48
C LEU A 17 4.28 -9.03 0.34
N LEU A 18 3.60 -9.98 -0.30
CA LEU A 18 2.71 -10.90 0.40
C LEU A 18 3.48 -11.77 1.38
N CYS A 19 4.65 -12.28 0.99
CA CYS A 19 5.54 -13.05 1.87
C CYS A 19 6.00 -12.21 3.07
N MET A 20 6.38 -10.94 2.85
CA MET A 20 6.76 -10.02 3.93
C MET A 20 5.59 -9.76 4.90
N CYS A 21 4.40 -9.46 4.39
CA CYS A 21 3.22 -9.24 5.22
C CYS A 21 2.86 -10.47 6.06
N HIS A 22 2.90 -11.67 5.46
CA HIS A 22 2.70 -12.91 6.20
C HIS A 22 3.77 -13.14 7.26
N GLY A 23 5.04 -12.81 6.96
CA GLY A 23 6.14 -12.87 7.92
C GLY A 23 5.91 -11.95 9.12
N TYR A 24 5.48 -10.72 8.86
CA TYR A 24 5.13 -9.74 9.88
C TYR A 24 3.98 -10.24 10.77
N LEU A 25 2.87 -10.66 10.16
CA LEU A 25 1.67 -11.12 10.88
C LEU A 25 1.95 -12.37 11.74
N ARG A 26 2.80 -13.28 11.26
CA ARG A 26 3.18 -14.51 11.97
C ARG A 26 4.35 -14.34 12.91
N LYS A 27 4.88 -13.11 13.08
CA LYS A 27 6.09 -12.79 13.87
C LYS A 27 7.29 -13.70 13.56
N ARG A 28 7.45 -14.05 12.27
CA ARG A 28 8.54 -14.92 11.81
C ARG A 28 9.73 -14.08 11.35
N SER A 29 10.93 -14.48 11.80
CA SER A 29 12.19 -13.82 11.41
C SER A 29 12.73 -14.24 10.04
N THR A 30 12.14 -15.24 9.40
CA THR A 30 12.66 -15.78 8.12
C THR A 30 11.93 -15.20 6.93
N LEU A 31 12.66 -14.45 6.11
CA LEU A 31 12.20 -13.90 4.82
C LEU A 31 12.16 -14.94 3.68
N ARG A 32 12.43 -16.21 3.96
CA ARG A 32 12.41 -17.27 2.93
C ARG A 32 11.01 -17.81 2.76
N SER A 33 10.57 -17.87 1.50
CA SER A 33 9.30 -18.50 1.13
C SER A 33 9.36 -20.00 1.40
N HIS A 34 8.35 -20.53 2.06
CA HIS A 34 8.21 -21.95 2.37
C HIS A 34 6.75 -22.37 2.19
N CYS A 35 6.54 -23.64 1.97
CA CYS A 35 5.19 -24.20 1.89
C CYS A 35 4.54 -24.19 3.28
N ASP A 36 3.34 -23.63 3.41
CA ASP A 36 2.60 -23.60 4.68
C ASP A 36 2.23 -24.98 5.23
N ALA A 37 2.25 -26.02 4.38
CA ALA A 37 1.84 -27.35 4.74
C ALA A 37 3.02 -28.27 5.15
N CYS A 38 4.09 -28.30 4.35
CA CYS A 38 5.23 -29.18 4.61
C CYS A 38 6.46 -28.43 5.11
N HIS A 39 6.40 -27.10 5.23
CA HIS A 39 7.48 -26.22 5.67
C HIS A 39 8.76 -26.31 4.82
N HIS A 40 8.71 -26.98 3.66
CA HIS A 40 9.83 -27.06 2.73
C HIS A 40 10.13 -25.66 2.17
N ILE A 41 11.40 -25.27 2.13
CA ILE A 41 11.86 -24.01 1.55
C ILE A 41 11.69 -24.11 0.04
N LEU A 42 10.98 -23.13 -0.54
CA LEU A 42 10.76 -23.07 -1.98
C LEU A 42 12.03 -22.59 -2.68
N HIS A 43 12.37 -23.23 -3.79
CA HIS A 43 13.49 -22.82 -4.64
C HIS A 43 13.09 -21.64 -5.53
N TRP A 44 14.07 -20.91 -6.07
CA TRP A 44 13.84 -19.73 -6.90
C TRP A 44 12.93 -19.99 -8.12
N TYR A 45 13.02 -21.19 -8.73
CA TYR A 45 12.17 -21.58 -9.86
C TYR A 45 10.71 -21.88 -9.46
N ASP A 46 10.46 -22.19 -8.20
CA ASP A 46 9.10 -22.36 -7.65
C ASP A 46 8.47 -20.98 -7.31
N LEU A 47 9.27 -19.92 -7.32
CA LEU A 47 8.87 -18.55 -7.00
C LEU A 47 8.71 -17.65 -8.26
N ILE A 48 8.86 -18.23 -9.47
CA ILE A 48 8.60 -17.46 -10.70
C ILE A 48 7.10 -17.15 -10.77
N PRO A 49 6.69 -15.86 -10.70
CA PRO A 49 5.30 -15.49 -10.61
C PRO A 49 4.49 -16.02 -11.80
N ILE A 50 3.26 -16.40 -11.53
CA ILE A 50 2.30 -16.90 -12.51
C ILE A 50 2.76 -18.23 -13.14
N LEU A 51 4.00 -18.30 -13.66
CA LEU A 51 4.52 -19.49 -14.35
C LEU A 51 4.61 -20.70 -13.43
N SER A 52 5.17 -20.54 -12.23
CA SER A 52 5.25 -21.65 -11.25
C SER A 52 3.86 -22.15 -10.88
N TYR A 53 2.91 -21.24 -10.68
CA TYR A 53 1.53 -21.61 -10.35
C TYR A 53 0.86 -22.39 -11.48
N ILE A 54 1.03 -21.98 -12.73
CA ILE A 54 0.48 -22.66 -13.90
C ILE A 54 1.14 -24.03 -14.08
N CYS A 55 2.49 -24.09 -14.07
CA CYS A 55 3.24 -25.33 -14.26
C CYS A 55 2.95 -26.39 -13.18
N LEU A 56 2.81 -25.94 -11.93
CA LEU A 56 2.52 -26.80 -10.78
C LEU A 56 1.00 -27.01 -10.55
N ARG A 57 0.15 -26.42 -11.40
CA ARG A 57 -1.31 -26.46 -11.28
C ARG A 57 -1.79 -25.99 -9.89
N GLY A 58 -1.13 -24.97 -9.35
CA GLY A 58 -1.41 -24.41 -8.02
C GLY A 58 -1.11 -25.34 -6.86
N ARG A 59 -0.19 -26.31 -7.02
CA ARG A 59 0.18 -27.28 -5.98
C ARG A 59 1.65 -27.20 -5.63
N CYS A 60 1.96 -27.50 -4.38
CA CYS A 60 3.34 -27.62 -3.93
C CYS A 60 4.02 -28.81 -4.65
N ARG A 61 5.22 -28.60 -5.19
CA ARG A 61 6.03 -29.64 -5.85
C ARG A 61 6.37 -30.82 -4.92
N TYR A 62 6.53 -30.54 -3.63
CA TYR A 62 7.04 -31.50 -2.64
C TYR A 62 5.94 -32.29 -1.92
N CYS A 63 4.83 -31.64 -1.55
CA CYS A 63 3.76 -32.30 -0.81
C CYS A 63 2.42 -32.37 -1.56
N GLY A 64 2.30 -31.78 -2.74
CA GLY A 64 1.09 -31.82 -3.56
C GLY A 64 -0.07 -30.95 -3.04
N ARG A 65 0.06 -30.31 -1.87
CA ARG A 65 -1.00 -29.46 -1.30
C ARG A 65 -1.22 -28.22 -2.16
N ARG A 66 -2.45 -27.78 -2.30
CA ARG A 66 -2.81 -26.58 -3.08
C ARG A 66 -2.34 -25.31 -2.37
N PHE A 67 -1.74 -24.40 -3.13
CA PHE A 67 -1.47 -23.04 -2.69
C PHE A 67 -2.75 -22.20 -2.66
N SER A 68 -2.79 -21.19 -1.77
CA SER A 68 -3.88 -20.21 -1.78
C SER A 68 -3.90 -19.45 -3.10
N LYS A 69 -5.11 -19.18 -3.60
CA LYS A 69 -5.30 -18.33 -4.79
C LYS A 69 -4.90 -16.87 -4.56
N GLU A 70 -4.74 -16.49 -3.30
CA GLU A 70 -4.31 -15.14 -2.93
C GLU A 70 -2.94 -14.79 -3.52
N TYR A 71 -2.01 -15.77 -3.62
CA TYR A 71 -0.68 -15.54 -4.17
C TYR A 71 -0.74 -15.12 -5.64
N ILE A 72 -1.42 -15.88 -6.48
CA ILE A 72 -1.54 -15.54 -7.91
C ILE A 72 -2.34 -14.25 -8.13
N LEU A 73 -3.38 -14.02 -7.33
CA LEU A 73 -4.16 -12.80 -7.42
C LEU A 73 -3.32 -11.58 -7.03
N ALA A 74 -2.53 -11.67 -5.96
CA ALA A 74 -1.63 -10.61 -5.54
C ALA A 74 -0.58 -10.31 -6.61
N GLU A 75 0.02 -11.34 -7.23
CA GLU A 75 0.99 -11.20 -8.32
C GLU A 75 0.39 -10.43 -9.50
N ILE A 76 -0.75 -10.91 -10.04
CA ILE A 76 -1.40 -10.29 -11.20
C ILE A 76 -1.80 -8.85 -10.89
N LEU A 77 -2.45 -8.62 -9.75
CA LEU A 77 -2.93 -7.30 -9.35
C LEU A 77 -1.76 -6.33 -9.18
N THR A 78 -0.70 -6.75 -8.50
CA THR A 78 0.46 -5.90 -8.24
C THR A 78 1.19 -5.54 -9.53
N GLY A 79 1.37 -6.50 -10.45
CA GLY A 79 1.97 -6.24 -11.75
C GLY A 79 1.21 -5.21 -12.57
N PHE A 80 -0.12 -5.36 -12.62
CA PHE A 80 -0.99 -4.42 -13.32
C PHE A 80 -0.98 -3.03 -12.66
N LEU A 81 -1.11 -2.97 -11.33
CA LEU A 81 -1.10 -1.70 -10.60
C LEU A 81 0.26 -0.99 -10.68
N CYS A 82 1.38 -1.71 -10.63
CA CYS A 82 2.70 -1.11 -10.85
C CYS A 82 2.79 -0.42 -12.22
N MET A 83 2.22 -1.03 -13.25
CA MET A 83 2.19 -0.43 -14.58
C MET A 83 1.35 0.85 -14.61
N LEU A 84 0.20 0.85 -13.92
CA LEU A 84 -0.66 2.04 -13.82
C LEU A 84 -0.01 3.17 -13.05
N VAL A 85 0.65 2.89 -11.93
CA VAL A 85 1.31 3.90 -11.07
C VAL A 85 2.40 4.67 -11.81
N VAL A 86 3.05 4.04 -12.80
CA VAL A 86 4.08 4.70 -13.62
C VAL A 86 3.59 5.14 -15.00
N TRP A 87 2.28 5.04 -15.26
CA TRP A 87 1.73 5.32 -16.59
C TRP A 87 1.98 6.73 -17.07
N ASN A 88 1.83 7.72 -16.20
CA ASN A 88 1.99 9.15 -16.50
C ASN A 88 3.40 9.69 -16.24
N VAL A 89 4.39 8.83 -16.00
CA VAL A 89 5.77 9.25 -15.77
C VAL A 89 6.57 9.03 -17.05
N ASP A 90 7.03 10.11 -17.68
CA ASP A 90 7.67 9.99 -18.98
C ASP A 90 9.22 9.94 -18.94
N THR A 91 9.87 10.44 -17.91
CA THR A 91 11.30 10.72 -18.07
C THR A 91 12.25 10.43 -16.92
N PHE A 92 11.87 10.45 -15.65
CA PHE A 92 12.89 10.46 -14.60
C PHE A 92 12.95 9.15 -13.79
N LYS A 93 14.12 8.51 -13.77
CA LYS A 93 14.33 7.21 -13.09
C LYS A 93 14.00 7.23 -11.61
N TRP A 94 14.28 8.36 -10.93
CA TRP A 94 14.05 8.52 -9.50
C TRP A 94 12.56 8.61 -9.16
N ASP A 95 11.77 9.29 -10.00
CA ASP A 95 10.32 9.39 -9.81
C ASP A 95 9.64 8.03 -9.97
N ILE A 96 10.07 7.25 -10.96
CA ILE A 96 9.58 5.88 -11.16
C ILE A 96 9.90 5.02 -9.93
N MET A 97 11.15 5.05 -9.47
CA MET A 97 11.58 4.27 -8.32
C MET A 97 10.79 4.68 -7.05
N MET A 98 10.65 5.97 -6.81
CA MET A 98 9.89 6.51 -5.69
C MET A 98 8.42 6.03 -5.74
N ARG A 99 7.76 6.13 -6.90
CA ARG A 99 6.37 5.69 -7.06
C ARG A 99 6.19 4.20 -6.81
N VAL A 100 7.09 3.35 -7.32
CA VAL A 100 7.02 1.90 -7.10
C VAL A 100 7.26 1.55 -5.63
N LEU A 101 8.22 2.20 -4.96
CA LEU A 101 8.47 1.98 -3.52
C LEU A 101 7.30 2.46 -2.66
N LEU A 102 6.75 3.64 -2.96
CA LEU A 102 5.59 4.18 -2.27
C LEU A 102 4.37 3.28 -2.45
N PHE A 103 4.12 2.81 -3.68
CA PHE A 103 3.09 1.82 -3.98
C PHE A 103 3.28 0.55 -3.14
N SER A 104 4.53 0.07 -3.01
CA SER A 104 4.83 -1.14 -2.23
C SER A 104 4.48 -0.98 -0.75
N LEU A 105 4.79 0.18 -0.15
CA LEU A 105 4.44 0.50 1.23
C LEU A 105 2.92 0.59 1.41
N LEU A 106 2.23 1.26 0.50
CA LEU A 106 0.77 1.38 0.54
C LEU A 106 0.06 0.04 0.28
N TRP A 107 0.64 -0.82 -0.54
CA TRP A 107 0.15 -2.19 -0.72
C TRP A 107 0.21 -2.99 0.60
N CYS A 108 1.33 -2.86 1.35
CA CYS A 108 1.44 -3.46 2.68
C CYS A 108 0.40 -2.89 3.66
N VAL A 109 0.15 -1.57 3.63
CA VAL A 109 -0.95 -0.96 4.41
C VAL A 109 -2.27 -1.63 4.08
N CYS A 110 -2.62 -1.71 2.78
CA CYS A 110 -3.88 -2.32 2.34
C CYS A 110 -4.05 -3.74 2.87
N TYR A 111 -2.99 -4.56 2.76
CA TYR A 111 -3.06 -5.97 3.13
C TYR A 111 -3.11 -6.18 4.64
N ILE A 112 -2.25 -5.49 5.39
CA ILE A 112 -2.16 -5.64 6.86
C ILE A 112 -3.40 -5.08 7.53
N ASP A 113 -3.82 -3.86 7.16
CA ASP A 113 -5.00 -3.21 7.74
C ASP A 113 -6.29 -4.00 7.43
N TYR A 114 -6.41 -4.56 6.22
CA TYR A 114 -7.55 -5.43 5.88
C TYR A 114 -7.65 -6.66 6.79
N LEU A 115 -6.53 -7.23 7.27
CA LEU A 115 -6.51 -8.44 8.09
C LEU A 115 -6.62 -8.18 9.59
N ILE A 116 -5.94 -7.15 10.11
CA ILE A 116 -5.84 -6.92 11.56
C ILE A 116 -6.37 -5.55 12.00
N MET A 117 -6.79 -4.68 11.08
CA MET A 117 -7.25 -3.31 11.33
C MET A 117 -6.23 -2.47 12.10
N GLU A 118 -4.95 -2.71 11.84
CA GLU A 118 -3.83 -1.95 12.42
C GLU A 118 -2.79 -1.63 11.35
N ILE A 119 -2.25 -0.41 11.38
CA ILE A 119 -1.19 0.01 10.46
C ILE A 119 0.13 0.08 11.23
N PRO A 120 1.15 -0.73 10.85
CA PRO A 120 2.46 -0.74 11.50
C PRO A 120 3.15 0.63 11.45
N ASN A 121 3.76 1.05 12.56
CA ASN A 121 4.48 2.33 12.60
C ASN A 121 5.70 2.33 11.65
N GLU A 122 6.29 1.19 11.39
CA GLU A 122 7.41 1.00 10.48
C GLU A 122 7.09 1.46 9.06
N ILE A 123 5.84 1.30 8.63
CA ILE A 123 5.39 1.76 7.30
C ILE A 123 5.36 3.29 7.25
N HIS A 124 4.87 3.96 8.28
CA HIS A 124 4.88 5.42 8.34
C HIS A 124 6.31 5.98 8.29
N ILE A 125 7.22 5.37 9.05
CA ILE A 125 8.64 5.72 9.04
C ILE A 125 9.23 5.47 7.64
N GLY A 126 8.89 4.36 7.00
CA GLY A 126 9.31 4.03 5.64
C GLY A 126 8.87 5.08 4.62
N ILE A 127 7.63 5.57 4.70
CA ILE A 127 7.09 6.64 3.83
C ILE A 127 7.87 7.95 4.03
N ILE A 128 8.17 8.33 5.28
CA ILE A 128 8.94 9.54 5.60
C ILE A 128 10.37 9.42 5.06
N ILE A 129 11.04 8.29 5.29
CA ILE A 129 12.39 8.05 4.77
C ILE A 129 12.41 8.11 3.24
N LEU A 130 11.42 7.49 2.59
CA LEU A 130 11.29 7.52 1.13
C LEU A 130 11.14 8.96 0.61
N PHE A 131 10.35 9.80 1.29
CA PHE A 131 10.22 11.21 0.93
C PHE A 131 11.55 11.96 1.07
N ILE A 132 12.29 11.75 2.17
CA ILE A 132 13.59 12.39 2.40
C ILE A 132 14.58 11.99 1.30
N ILE A 133 14.70 10.71 0.99
CA ILE A 133 15.59 10.21 -0.06
C ILE A 133 15.23 10.84 -1.41
N HIS A 134 13.95 10.88 -1.76
CA HIS A 134 13.50 11.49 -3.01
C HIS A 134 13.85 12.99 -3.06
N ALA A 135 13.55 13.75 -2.01
CA ALA A 135 13.86 15.19 -1.93
C ALA A 135 15.38 15.46 -2.04
N CYS A 136 16.21 14.62 -1.44
CA CYS A 136 17.67 14.72 -1.57
C CYS A 136 18.14 14.40 -3.00
N MET A 137 17.53 13.41 -3.68
CA MET A 137 17.93 13.02 -5.03
C MET A 137 17.57 14.06 -6.11
N ILE A 138 16.47 14.82 -5.90
CA ILE A 138 16.05 15.90 -6.80
C ILE A 138 16.60 17.27 -6.38
N ASN A 139 17.37 17.34 -5.29
CA ASN A 139 17.88 18.59 -4.69
C ASN A 139 16.78 19.63 -4.35
N GLU A 140 15.57 19.19 -4.10
CA GLU A 140 14.45 20.04 -3.70
C GLU A 140 14.15 19.89 -2.19
N ILE A 141 14.97 20.49 -1.36
CA ILE A 141 14.75 20.53 0.10
C ILE A 141 13.83 21.71 0.42
N ASN A 142 12.54 21.43 0.53
CA ASN A 142 11.53 22.44 0.88
C ASN A 142 10.92 22.14 2.26
N ILE A 143 10.68 23.16 3.06
CA ILE A 143 10.05 23.02 4.37
C ILE A 143 8.53 22.86 4.28
N GLN A 144 7.91 23.30 3.19
CA GLN A 144 6.45 23.30 3.04
C GLN A 144 5.78 21.92 3.20
N PRO A 145 6.31 20.81 2.65
CA PRO A 145 5.76 19.47 2.88
C PRO A 145 5.70 19.10 4.37
N TRP A 146 6.75 19.44 5.12
CA TRP A 146 6.83 19.17 6.56
C TRP A 146 5.80 19.97 7.38
N ILE A 147 5.60 21.23 7.01
CA ILE A 147 4.55 22.08 7.62
C ILE A 147 3.18 21.46 7.33
N ARG A 148 2.91 21.02 6.09
CA ARG A 148 1.65 20.35 5.74
C ARG A 148 1.43 19.08 6.57
N MET A 149 2.44 18.24 6.69
CA MET A 149 2.38 17.02 7.51
C MET A 149 2.03 17.35 8.96
N LEU A 150 2.70 18.33 9.54
CA LEU A 150 2.45 18.77 10.93
C LEU A 150 1.04 19.32 11.11
N VAL A 151 0.59 20.20 10.21
CA VAL A 151 -0.76 20.76 10.24
C VAL A 151 -1.82 19.68 10.12
N MET A 152 -1.66 18.76 9.16
CA MET A 152 -2.60 17.64 8.99
C MET A 152 -2.66 16.73 10.22
N PHE A 153 -1.49 16.47 10.85
CA PHE A 153 -1.44 15.69 12.08
C PHE A 153 -2.15 16.38 13.24
N ILE A 154 -1.87 17.68 13.47
CA ILE A 154 -2.48 18.47 14.56
C ILE A 154 -3.99 18.59 14.36
N CYS A 155 -4.44 18.97 13.16
CA CYS A 155 -5.86 19.11 12.85
C CYS A 155 -6.60 17.77 12.99
N GLY A 156 -6.03 16.69 12.45
CA GLY A 156 -6.61 15.37 12.56
C GLY A 156 -6.65 14.86 13.99
N TYR A 157 -5.60 15.09 14.79
CA TYR A 157 -5.56 14.73 16.20
C TYR A 157 -6.60 15.53 17.02
N PHE A 158 -6.80 16.80 16.70
CA PHE A 158 -7.84 17.61 17.32
C PHE A 158 -9.23 17.05 17.01
N ILE A 159 -9.51 16.68 15.75
CA ILE A 159 -10.77 16.06 15.34
C ILE A 159 -10.95 14.72 16.05
N PHE A 160 -9.88 13.91 16.15
CA PHE A 160 -9.91 12.63 16.87
C PHE A 160 -10.38 12.81 18.33
N ILE A 161 -9.74 13.74 19.08
CA ILE A 161 -10.14 14.03 20.48
C ILE A 161 -11.58 14.54 20.56
N LEU A 162 -11.98 15.40 19.62
CA LEU A 162 -13.33 15.96 19.60
C LEU A 162 -14.38 14.87 19.38
N CYS A 163 -14.14 13.97 18.42
CA CYS A 163 -15.03 12.85 18.13
C CYS A 163 -15.11 11.88 19.32
N GLU A 164 -14.00 11.54 19.95
CA GLU A 164 -13.97 10.67 21.14
C GLU A 164 -14.80 11.27 22.30
N LYS A 165 -14.67 12.59 22.53
CA LYS A 165 -15.46 13.27 23.57
C LYS A 165 -16.95 13.34 23.24
N LEU A 166 -17.32 13.54 21.97
CA LEU A 166 -18.72 13.68 21.56
C LEU A 166 -19.45 12.35 21.46
N PHE A 167 -18.80 11.33 20.93
CA PHE A 167 -19.45 10.05 20.64
C PHE A 167 -19.11 8.95 21.65
N HIS A 168 -18.20 9.19 22.59
CA HIS A 168 -17.71 8.22 23.58
C HIS A 168 -17.25 6.89 22.96
N LYS A 169 -16.75 6.94 21.73
CA LYS A 169 -16.22 5.80 20.96
C LYS A 169 -15.03 6.25 20.13
N GLU A 170 -14.09 5.33 19.91
CA GLU A 170 -13.02 5.54 18.95
C GLU A 170 -13.61 5.52 17.53
N CYS A 171 -13.79 6.71 16.94
CA CYS A 171 -14.38 6.87 15.60
C CYS A 171 -13.36 6.81 14.48
N ILE A 172 -12.09 7.14 14.76
CA ILE A 172 -11.00 7.24 13.77
C ILE A 172 -9.81 6.43 14.29
N GLY A 173 -9.21 5.60 13.45
CA GLY A 173 -8.00 4.87 13.79
C GLY A 173 -6.79 5.81 13.89
N GLY A 174 -6.00 5.71 14.96
CA GLY A 174 -4.77 6.51 15.10
C GLY A 174 -3.75 6.21 13.99
N GLY A 175 -3.77 5.01 13.41
CA GLY A 175 -2.96 4.62 12.26
C GLY A 175 -3.34 5.39 10.99
N ASP A 176 -4.64 5.53 10.71
CA ASP A 176 -5.16 6.25 9.54
C ASP A 176 -4.79 7.72 9.58
N LEU A 177 -4.84 8.33 10.76
CA LEU A 177 -4.43 9.72 10.98
C LEU A 177 -2.93 9.92 10.65
N LYS A 178 -2.07 9.04 11.14
CA LYS A 178 -0.63 9.07 10.83
C LYS A 178 -0.40 8.88 9.33
N LEU A 179 -1.12 7.94 8.71
CA LEU A 179 -1.01 7.67 7.28
C LEU A 179 -1.40 8.88 6.45
N LEU A 180 -2.53 9.52 6.74
CA LEU A 180 -2.98 10.73 6.06
C LEU A 180 -1.97 11.87 6.19
N SER A 181 -1.37 12.02 7.38
CA SER A 181 -0.32 13.01 7.63
C SER A 181 0.93 12.73 6.80
N CYS A 182 1.38 11.48 6.71
CA CYS A 182 2.51 11.10 5.86
C CYS A 182 2.22 11.32 4.35
N MET A 183 0.99 11.05 3.90
CA MET A 183 0.57 11.31 2.52
C MET A 183 0.62 12.78 2.14
N SER A 184 0.45 13.70 3.10
CA SER A 184 0.54 15.15 2.87
C SER A 184 1.94 15.64 2.53
N LEU A 185 2.99 14.82 2.71
CA LEU A 185 4.34 15.12 2.22
C LEU A 185 4.40 15.20 0.69
N PHE A 186 3.62 14.37 0.00
CA PHE A 186 3.66 14.22 -1.45
C PHE A 186 2.60 15.04 -2.20
N LEU A 187 1.53 15.47 -1.54
CA LEU A 187 0.40 16.15 -2.15
C LEU A 187 0.20 17.54 -1.59
N SER A 188 -0.37 18.44 -2.41
CA SER A 188 -0.83 19.75 -1.94
C SER A 188 -2.01 19.63 -0.97
N PHE A 189 -2.26 20.68 -0.19
CA PHE A 189 -3.34 20.69 0.79
C PHE A 189 -4.71 20.42 0.16
N GLN A 190 -4.98 20.98 -1.01
CA GLN A 190 -6.22 20.75 -1.75
C GLN A 190 -6.38 19.29 -2.19
N LYS A 191 -5.31 18.68 -2.72
CA LYS A 191 -5.32 17.28 -3.17
C LYS A 191 -5.55 16.28 -2.03
N ILE A 192 -5.09 16.59 -0.81
CA ILE A 192 -5.36 15.74 0.37
C ILE A 192 -6.85 15.69 0.71
N TRP A 193 -7.57 16.81 0.58
CA TRP A 193 -9.04 16.78 0.78
C TRP A 193 -9.76 15.95 -0.27
N ILE A 194 -9.29 15.97 -1.51
CA ILE A 194 -9.82 15.11 -2.57
C ILE A 194 -9.58 13.62 -2.23
N VAL A 195 -8.36 13.27 -1.77
CA VAL A 195 -8.04 11.91 -1.31
C VAL A 195 -9.00 11.46 -0.21
N LEU A 196 -9.18 12.30 0.82
CA LEU A 196 -10.06 11.97 1.94
C LEU A 196 -11.52 11.80 1.49
N SER A 197 -12.01 12.69 0.61
CA SER A 197 -13.37 12.61 0.08
C SER A 197 -13.60 11.33 -0.71
N ILE A 198 -12.69 10.96 -1.60
CA ILE A 198 -12.78 9.71 -2.38
C ILE A 198 -12.71 8.50 -1.44
N ALA A 199 -11.78 8.50 -0.46
CA ALA A 199 -11.65 7.41 0.50
C ALA A 199 -12.95 7.20 1.29
N CYS A 200 -13.57 8.28 1.78
CA CYS A 200 -14.84 8.21 2.50
C CYS A 200 -15.98 7.66 1.61
N ILE A 201 -16.07 8.13 0.37
CA ILE A 201 -17.10 7.64 -0.57
C ILE A 201 -16.93 6.14 -0.81
N LEU A 202 -15.71 5.69 -1.12
CA LEU A 202 -15.42 4.27 -1.36
C LEU A 202 -15.70 3.41 -0.12
N ALA A 203 -15.33 3.90 1.06
CA ALA A 203 -15.58 3.23 2.34
C ALA A 203 -17.08 3.07 2.62
N ILE A 204 -17.86 4.14 2.43
CA ILE A 204 -19.32 4.12 2.61
C ILE A 204 -19.99 3.15 1.62
N LEU A 205 -19.60 3.20 0.35
CA LEU A 205 -20.12 2.27 -0.65
C LEU A 205 -19.81 0.82 -0.28
N TRP A 206 -18.60 0.55 0.16
CA TRP A 206 -18.20 -0.79 0.62
C TRP A 206 -19.03 -1.27 1.81
N MET A 207 -19.27 -0.39 2.81
CA MET A 207 -20.08 -0.70 3.98
C MET A 207 -21.52 -1.07 3.57
N ILE A 208 -22.12 -0.29 2.67
CA ILE A 208 -23.49 -0.53 2.19
C ILE A 208 -23.59 -1.89 1.49
N PHE A 209 -22.64 -2.20 0.58
CA PHE A 209 -22.66 -3.45 -0.17
C PHE A 209 -22.43 -4.70 0.69
N HIS A 210 -21.57 -4.59 1.70
CA HIS A 210 -21.19 -5.73 2.55
C HIS A 210 -21.92 -5.78 3.89
N GLN A 211 -22.79 -4.81 4.18
CA GLN A 211 -23.56 -4.69 5.43
C GLN A 211 -22.68 -4.82 6.70
N LYS A 212 -21.46 -4.28 6.65
CA LYS A 212 -20.50 -4.29 7.75
C LYS A 212 -20.55 -2.97 8.52
N ASN A 213 -20.50 -3.05 9.86
CA ASN A 213 -20.48 -1.87 10.74
C ASN A 213 -19.08 -1.34 11.02
N CYS A 214 -18.04 -2.13 10.75
CA CYS A 214 -16.64 -1.77 10.95
C CYS A 214 -15.82 -2.24 9.74
N ILE A 215 -14.95 -1.38 9.25
CA ILE A 215 -14.08 -1.64 8.09
C ILE A 215 -12.69 -1.09 8.33
N ALA A 216 -11.69 -1.73 7.74
CA ALA A 216 -10.36 -1.18 7.60
C ALA A 216 -10.40 0.02 6.65
N PHE A 217 -9.97 1.21 7.10
CA PHE A 217 -10.01 2.43 6.28
C PHE A 217 -8.74 2.65 5.46
N GLY A 218 -7.59 2.13 5.91
CA GLY A 218 -6.30 2.24 5.24
C GLY A 218 -6.29 1.82 3.77
N PRO A 219 -6.95 0.72 3.35
CA PRO A 219 -7.07 0.34 1.94
C PRO A 219 -7.72 1.44 1.08
N PHE A 220 -8.83 2.03 1.53
CA PHE A 220 -9.53 3.09 0.79
C PHE A 220 -8.69 4.35 0.71
N LEU A 221 -8.01 4.71 1.80
CA LEU A 221 -7.12 5.85 1.84
C LEU A 221 -5.92 5.66 0.89
N SER A 222 -5.33 4.48 0.88
CA SER A 222 -4.19 4.14 0.01
C SER A 222 -4.55 4.16 -1.48
N VAL A 223 -5.69 3.58 -1.85
CA VAL A 223 -6.18 3.58 -3.23
C VAL A 223 -6.50 5.00 -3.69
N SER A 224 -7.22 5.77 -2.88
CA SER A 224 -7.57 7.17 -3.20
C SER A 224 -6.32 8.03 -3.35
N PHE A 225 -5.34 7.85 -2.48
CA PHE A 225 -4.06 8.55 -2.58
C PHE A 225 -3.35 8.23 -3.90
N LEU A 226 -3.22 6.96 -4.28
CA LEU A 226 -2.57 6.57 -5.53
C LEU A 226 -3.28 7.14 -6.76
N LEU A 227 -4.60 7.17 -6.77
CA LEU A 227 -5.38 7.75 -7.86
C LEU A 227 -5.08 9.25 -8.04
N VAL A 228 -5.05 10.01 -6.95
CA VAL A 228 -4.76 11.45 -7.00
C VAL A 228 -3.28 11.71 -7.27
N PHE A 229 -2.38 10.95 -6.64
CA PHE A 229 -0.93 11.11 -6.80
C PHE A 229 -0.45 10.77 -8.21
N CYS A 230 -1.04 9.78 -8.86
CA CYS A 230 -0.70 9.43 -10.25
C CYS A 230 -1.28 10.40 -11.29
N GLY A 231 -1.95 11.47 -10.88
CA GLY A 231 -2.45 12.50 -11.77
C GLY A 231 -3.72 12.13 -12.53
N TYR A 232 -4.45 11.10 -12.11
CA TYR A 232 -5.74 10.74 -12.74
C TYR A 232 -6.82 11.80 -12.49
N PHE A 233 -6.62 12.71 -11.54
CA PHE A 233 -7.53 13.80 -11.17
C PHE A 233 -6.95 15.21 -11.38
N ASP A 234 -5.85 15.36 -12.12
CA ASP A 234 -5.24 16.68 -12.39
C ASP A 234 -6.14 17.59 -13.26
N SER A 235 -7.17 17.02 -13.90
CA SER A 235 -8.17 17.76 -14.68
C SER A 235 -9.25 18.42 -13.81
N LEU A 236 -9.26 18.21 -12.51
CA LEU A 236 -10.26 18.74 -11.56
C LEU A 236 -9.74 19.91 -10.70
N SER A 237 -8.52 20.37 -10.96
CA SER A 237 -7.89 21.49 -10.23
C SER A 237 -7.78 22.75 -11.05
#